data_037ca950822141bbfc4ba17e8b5887c7
#
_entry.id   037ca950822141bbfc4ba17e8b5887c7
#
_cell.length_a   1.000
_cell.length_b   1.000
_cell.length_c   1.000
_cell.angle_alpha   90.00
_cell.angle_beta   90.00
_cell.angle_gamma   90.00
#
_symmetry.space_group_name_H-M   'P 1'
#
loop_
_entity.id
_entity.type
_entity.pdbx_description
1 polymer ?
#
loop_
_entity_poly.entity_id
_entity_poly.type
_entity_poly.pdbx_seq_one_letter_code
_entity_poly.pdbx_strand_id
1 'polypeptide(L)'
;MSSFGVKAALLGGVFGLAALPAAAQQTKVTNQGITPTEIVLGTHQDLSGPIKSWGVPVTNGMKLAVEEINAAGGINGRKLKLIVEDVGYDPKRAVLASQKLVEKDKIFAMVGPLGSPTVLAAQDILLEAGVPQLFPVTSAEFTYKMDPKNPQERLKFNNVPPYTDSVRAGARHLIQEKGLKKPCVLYQDDEFGKNVLDGFTQALADTKLTAAATTSYKRGASDFSSQVAKLKSDGCDFVVLGTVVRETVGVMAEAKKIGFNPVYFGSTATNVVEVPALGKELTEGFYAVGGMEIPYRDTAKGKAKEWAETYFKTYNMEPNTQSALGYNDIMTFAHYAKLAGKDLTGQKFLAAMESGDVFQDMFGSPPVKFSPTQHLSATVFLLQQIKDGRWVVLKRDLTN
;
A
#
# COMPACT_ATOMS: atom_id res chain seq x y z
N MET A 1 -29.33 -28.99 -86.19
CA MET A 1 -30.45 -28.95 -85.24
C MET A 1 -29.81 -28.55 -83.91
N SER A 2 -30.08 -27.36 -83.49
CA SER A 2 -29.46 -26.64 -82.40
C SER A 2 -30.07 -27.03 -81.06
N SER A 3 -29.28 -27.27 -80.04
CA SER A 3 -29.70 -27.31 -78.62
C SER A 3 -29.07 -26.18 -77.88
N PHE A 4 -29.91 -25.28 -77.36
CA PHE A 4 -29.54 -24.19 -76.46
C PHE A 4 -29.35 -24.73 -75.05
N GLY A 5 -28.21 -24.53 -74.47
CA GLY A 5 -27.91 -24.81 -73.06
C GLY A 5 -27.99 -23.51 -72.26
N VAL A 6 -28.92 -23.46 -71.29
CA VAL A 6 -29.12 -22.40 -70.35
C VAL A 6 -28.09 -22.57 -69.20
N LYS A 7 -27.23 -21.56 -69.01
CA LYS A 7 -26.35 -21.46 -67.79
C LYS A 7 -27.09 -20.70 -66.70
N ALA A 8 -27.39 -21.37 -65.62
CA ALA A 8 -27.86 -20.73 -64.38
C ALA A 8 -26.64 -20.19 -63.59
N ALA A 9 -26.61 -18.89 -63.34
CA ALA A 9 -25.64 -18.24 -62.47
C ALA A 9 -26.18 -18.22 -61.03
N LEU A 10 -25.52 -18.95 -60.12
CA LEU A 10 -25.76 -18.87 -58.69
C LEU A 10 -25.00 -17.68 -58.15
N LEU A 11 -25.71 -16.62 -57.76
CA LEU A 11 -25.18 -15.52 -56.90
C LEU A 11 -25.16 -16.00 -55.44
N GLY A 12 -23.97 -16.37 -54.95
CA GLY A 12 -23.72 -16.59 -53.51
C GLY A 12 -23.62 -15.27 -52.78
N GLY A 13 -24.66 -14.88 -52.07
CA GLY A 13 -24.61 -13.73 -51.16
C GLY A 13 -23.77 -14.06 -49.91
N VAL A 14 -22.59 -13.47 -49.78
CA VAL A 14 -21.83 -13.53 -48.51
C VAL A 14 -22.44 -12.54 -47.55
N PHE A 15 -23.24 -13.04 -46.59
CA PHE A 15 -23.64 -12.26 -45.42
C PHE A 15 -22.42 -12.08 -44.50
N GLY A 16 -21.74 -10.93 -44.61
CA GLY A 16 -20.75 -10.51 -43.63
C GLY A 16 -21.45 -10.20 -42.33
N LEU A 17 -21.31 -11.09 -41.32
CA LEU A 17 -21.61 -10.73 -39.93
C LEU A 17 -20.63 -9.63 -39.52
N ALA A 18 -21.09 -8.38 -39.54
CA ALA A 18 -20.41 -7.29 -38.85
C ALA A 18 -20.46 -7.60 -37.36
N ALA A 19 -19.33 -8.04 -36.80
CA ALA A 19 -19.14 -8.14 -35.36
C ALA A 19 -19.29 -6.72 -34.80
N LEU A 20 -20.41 -6.46 -34.11
CA LEU A 20 -20.57 -5.25 -33.33
C LEU A 20 -19.44 -5.22 -32.30
N PRO A 21 -18.68 -4.11 -32.17
CA PRO A 21 -17.68 -4.00 -31.13
C PRO A 21 -18.41 -4.20 -29.80
N ALA A 22 -17.96 -5.18 -28.99
CA ALA A 22 -18.43 -5.33 -27.63
C ALA A 22 -18.20 -3.98 -26.94
N ALA A 23 -19.28 -3.29 -26.57
CA ALA A 23 -19.20 -2.05 -25.84
C ALA A 23 -18.38 -2.35 -24.57
N ALA A 24 -17.18 -1.78 -24.47
CA ALA A 24 -16.35 -1.94 -23.29
C ALA A 24 -17.20 -1.50 -22.10
N GLN A 25 -17.42 -2.40 -21.15
CA GLN A 25 -18.27 -2.14 -20.00
C GLN A 25 -17.64 -0.97 -19.22
N GLN A 26 -18.40 0.12 -19.10
CA GLN A 26 -17.91 1.35 -18.49
C GLN A 26 -17.73 1.17 -16.97
N THR A 27 -16.61 1.61 -16.41
CA THR A 27 -16.40 1.66 -14.96
C THR A 27 -17.51 2.46 -14.29
N LYS A 28 -18.27 1.83 -13.40
CA LYS A 28 -19.27 2.50 -12.56
C LYS A 28 -18.54 3.21 -11.43
N VAL A 29 -18.70 4.51 -11.31
CA VAL A 29 -18.20 5.32 -10.18
C VAL A 29 -19.38 5.96 -9.47
N THR A 30 -19.43 5.81 -8.16
CA THR A 30 -20.52 6.37 -7.35
C THR A 30 -20.46 7.90 -7.28
N ASN A 31 -21.61 8.54 -7.10
CA ASN A 31 -21.74 9.94 -6.69
C ASN A 31 -22.23 10.08 -5.23
N GLN A 32 -22.42 8.97 -4.51
CA GLN A 32 -22.80 9.04 -3.11
C GLN A 32 -21.73 9.79 -2.30
N GLY A 33 -22.11 10.37 -1.18
CA GLY A 33 -21.19 11.11 -0.31
C GLY A 33 -20.73 12.45 -0.87
N ILE A 34 -21.17 12.87 -2.07
CA ILE A 34 -20.92 14.20 -2.62
C ILE A 34 -22.21 15.02 -2.51
N THR A 35 -22.16 16.11 -1.77
CA THR A 35 -23.24 17.09 -1.63
C THR A 35 -22.75 18.49 -2.05
N PRO A 36 -23.61 19.51 -2.13
CA PRO A 36 -23.15 20.88 -2.37
C PRO A 36 -22.17 21.42 -1.32
N THR A 37 -22.19 20.87 -0.08
CA THR A 37 -21.44 21.40 1.07
C THR A 37 -20.45 20.42 1.67
N GLU A 38 -20.50 19.12 1.32
CA GLU A 38 -19.71 18.08 1.96
C GLU A 38 -19.25 17.00 0.99
N ILE A 39 -18.08 16.41 1.26
CA ILE A 39 -17.59 15.15 0.68
C ILE A 39 -17.32 14.18 1.83
N VAL A 40 -17.96 13.01 1.80
CA VAL A 40 -17.83 11.98 2.85
C VAL A 40 -16.80 10.94 2.42
N LEU A 41 -15.76 10.78 3.22
CA LEU A 41 -14.72 9.77 3.07
C LEU A 41 -14.85 8.72 4.16
N GLY A 42 -14.48 7.49 3.86
CA GLY A 42 -14.36 6.40 4.83
C GLY A 42 -12.97 5.82 4.90
N THR A 43 -12.64 5.25 6.04
CA THR A 43 -11.45 4.41 6.22
C THR A 43 -11.70 3.35 7.28
N HIS A 44 -11.11 2.17 7.14
CA HIS A 44 -11.00 1.22 8.24
C HIS A 44 -9.55 1.10 8.69
N GLN A 45 -9.35 1.09 10.01
CA GLN A 45 -8.03 1.12 10.64
C GLN A 45 -7.92 0.03 11.71
N ASP A 46 -6.72 -0.24 12.17
CA ASP A 46 -6.50 -0.96 13.42
C ASP A 46 -6.18 0.05 14.53
N LEU A 47 -7.13 0.33 15.39
CA LEU A 47 -6.95 1.25 16.52
C LEU A 47 -6.77 0.49 17.84
N SER A 48 -7.13 -0.79 17.90
CA SER A 48 -7.17 -1.59 19.13
C SER A 48 -6.41 -2.91 19.03
N GLY A 49 -6.01 -3.35 17.83
CA GLY A 49 -5.44 -4.66 17.55
C GLY A 49 -3.90 -4.68 17.44
N PRO A 50 -3.37 -5.71 16.78
CA PRO A 50 -1.91 -5.99 16.77
C PRO A 50 -1.08 -4.96 16.00
N ILE A 51 -1.65 -4.23 15.04
CA ILE A 51 -0.95 -3.20 14.27
C ILE A 51 -1.48 -1.78 14.57
N LYS A 52 -2.00 -1.56 15.79
CA LYS A 52 -2.43 -0.23 16.23
C LYS A 52 -1.32 0.83 16.15
N SER A 53 -0.06 0.42 16.23
CA SER A 53 1.10 1.30 16.00
C SER A 53 1.15 1.88 14.58
N TRP A 54 0.46 1.26 13.63
CA TRP A 54 0.20 1.79 12.30
C TRP A 54 -1.09 2.60 12.25
N GLY A 55 -2.20 2.01 12.68
CA GLY A 55 -3.54 2.57 12.49
C GLY A 55 -3.76 3.89 13.22
N VAL A 56 -3.26 4.03 14.45
CA VAL A 56 -3.44 5.26 15.24
C VAL A 56 -2.71 6.45 14.60
N PRO A 57 -1.40 6.38 14.27
CA PRO A 57 -0.71 7.49 13.61
C PRO A 57 -1.28 7.83 12.22
N VAL A 58 -1.62 6.84 11.39
CA VAL A 58 -2.27 7.05 10.08
C VAL A 58 -3.56 7.84 10.26
N THR A 59 -4.42 7.41 11.19
CA THR A 59 -5.70 8.09 11.50
C THR A 59 -5.48 9.54 11.95
N ASN A 60 -4.48 9.76 12.80
CA ASN A 60 -4.16 11.10 13.29
C ASN A 60 -3.68 12.02 12.15
N GLY A 61 -2.82 11.50 11.27
CA GLY A 61 -2.38 12.23 10.08
C GLY A 61 -3.55 12.60 9.16
N MET A 62 -4.45 11.66 8.90
CA MET A 62 -5.67 11.90 8.10
C MET A 62 -6.55 12.99 8.73
N LYS A 63 -6.80 12.91 10.04
CA LYS A 63 -7.62 13.91 10.75
C LYS A 63 -7.00 15.30 10.67
N LEU A 64 -5.69 15.42 10.87
CA LEU A 64 -4.98 16.70 10.77
C LEU A 64 -5.14 17.31 9.37
N ALA A 65 -4.98 16.51 8.31
CA ALA A 65 -5.17 16.98 6.93
C ALA A 65 -6.62 17.43 6.67
N VAL A 66 -7.62 16.68 7.17
CA VAL A 66 -9.04 17.05 7.06
C VAL A 66 -9.34 18.38 7.76
N GLU A 67 -8.82 18.57 8.97
CA GLU A 67 -8.97 19.81 9.73
C GLU A 67 -8.36 21.00 8.98
N GLU A 68 -7.16 20.84 8.44
CA GLU A 68 -6.43 21.86 7.68
C GLU A 68 -7.16 22.26 6.40
N ILE A 69 -7.60 21.27 5.60
CA ILE A 69 -8.40 21.50 4.39
C ILE A 69 -9.70 22.21 4.73
N ASN A 70 -10.37 21.79 5.80
CA ASN A 70 -11.63 22.37 6.23
C ASN A 70 -11.48 23.81 6.74
N ALA A 71 -10.40 24.10 7.46
CA ALA A 71 -10.07 25.46 7.91
C ALA A 71 -9.78 26.39 6.71
N ALA A 72 -9.15 25.88 5.65
CA ALA A 72 -8.88 26.61 4.41
C ALA A 72 -10.11 26.77 3.49
N GLY A 73 -11.32 26.40 3.92
CA GLY A 73 -12.57 26.56 3.15
C GLY A 73 -13.02 25.29 2.41
N GLY A 74 -12.33 24.16 2.60
CA GLY A 74 -12.68 22.87 1.99
C GLY A 74 -12.21 22.71 0.54
N ILE A 75 -12.78 21.76 -0.16
CA ILE A 75 -12.51 21.47 -1.57
C ILE A 75 -13.59 22.09 -2.43
N ASN A 76 -13.26 23.16 -3.16
CA ASN A 76 -14.22 23.90 -3.98
C ASN A 76 -15.50 24.30 -3.19
N GLY A 77 -15.34 24.66 -1.90
CA GLY A 77 -16.42 25.06 -0.99
C GLY A 77 -17.10 23.92 -0.23
N ARG A 78 -16.68 22.65 -0.44
CA ARG A 78 -17.19 21.49 0.29
C ARG A 78 -16.26 21.11 1.43
N LYS A 79 -16.78 20.87 2.62
CA LYS A 79 -16.02 20.32 3.76
C LYS A 79 -15.78 18.84 3.55
N LEU A 80 -14.64 18.34 4.03
CA LEU A 80 -14.38 16.91 4.14
C LEU A 80 -14.94 16.38 5.45
N LYS A 81 -15.62 15.23 5.39
CA LYS A 81 -16.00 14.43 6.54
C LYS A 81 -15.32 13.07 6.43
N LEU A 82 -14.51 12.71 7.41
CA LEU A 82 -13.84 11.42 7.49
C LEU A 82 -14.51 10.54 8.54
N ILE A 83 -14.97 9.35 8.12
CA ILE A 83 -15.53 8.32 9.00
C ILE A 83 -14.48 7.23 9.16
N VAL A 84 -14.12 6.93 10.42
CA VAL A 84 -13.08 5.96 10.76
C VAL A 84 -13.73 4.78 11.49
N GLU A 85 -13.51 3.56 11.00
CA GLU A 85 -13.94 2.32 11.62
C GLU A 85 -12.74 1.55 12.18
N ASP A 86 -12.80 1.14 13.46
CA ASP A 86 -11.81 0.26 14.06
C ASP A 86 -12.12 -1.21 13.76
N VAL A 87 -11.27 -1.86 12.99
CA VAL A 87 -11.45 -3.27 12.61
C VAL A 87 -10.46 -4.22 13.33
N GLY A 88 -9.53 -3.69 14.13
CA GLY A 88 -8.60 -4.51 14.93
C GLY A 88 -7.78 -5.52 14.11
N TYR A 89 -7.47 -5.18 12.83
CA TYR A 89 -6.76 -6.03 11.88
C TYR A 89 -7.47 -7.39 11.60
N ASP A 90 -8.80 -7.41 11.75
CA ASP A 90 -9.65 -8.59 11.49
C ASP A 90 -10.41 -8.45 10.16
N PRO A 91 -10.21 -9.37 9.18
CA PRO A 91 -10.89 -9.31 7.89
C PRO A 91 -12.41 -9.36 7.98
N LYS A 92 -12.99 -10.11 8.94
CA LYS A 92 -14.45 -10.17 9.09
C LYS A 92 -15.01 -8.85 9.57
N ARG A 93 -14.35 -8.20 10.52
CA ARG A 93 -14.72 -6.85 10.96
C ARG A 93 -14.55 -5.82 9.84
N ALA A 94 -13.53 -5.95 8.99
CA ALA A 94 -13.33 -5.07 7.83
C ALA A 94 -14.47 -5.18 6.81
N VAL A 95 -14.99 -6.39 6.56
CA VAL A 95 -16.18 -6.61 5.73
C VAL A 95 -17.39 -5.86 6.29
N LEU A 96 -17.70 -6.04 7.57
CA LEU A 96 -18.85 -5.37 8.22
C LEU A 96 -18.71 -3.84 8.25
N ALA A 97 -17.51 -3.35 8.54
CA ALA A 97 -17.21 -1.92 8.53
C ALA A 97 -17.38 -1.32 7.13
N SER A 98 -16.89 -2.01 6.08
CA SER A 98 -17.00 -1.55 4.70
C SER A 98 -18.44 -1.58 4.19
N GLN A 99 -19.23 -2.59 4.54
CA GLN A 99 -20.67 -2.60 4.26
C GLN A 99 -21.37 -1.40 4.92
N LYS A 100 -21.09 -1.11 6.20
CA LYS A 100 -21.63 0.06 6.90
C LYS A 100 -21.25 1.37 6.21
N LEU A 101 -19.95 1.55 5.89
CA LEU A 101 -19.44 2.76 5.23
C LEU A 101 -20.09 2.98 3.86
N VAL A 102 -20.27 1.91 3.08
CA VAL A 102 -20.89 1.99 1.75
C VAL A 102 -22.41 2.18 1.84
N GLU A 103 -23.09 1.33 2.62
CA GLU A 103 -24.56 1.25 2.58
C GLU A 103 -25.26 2.25 3.49
N LYS A 104 -24.68 2.57 4.66
CA LYS A 104 -25.28 3.48 5.66
C LYS A 104 -24.68 4.86 5.59
N ASP A 105 -23.36 4.94 5.67
CA ASP A 105 -22.64 6.21 5.75
C ASP A 105 -22.48 6.87 4.36
N LYS A 106 -22.71 6.09 3.29
CA LYS A 106 -22.68 6.58 1.88
C LYS A 106 -21.39 7.29 1.52
N ILE A 107 -20.25 6.71 1.86
CA ILE A 107 -18.95 7.29 1.53
C ILE A 107 -18.75 7.44 0.03
N PHE A 108 -18.08 8.53 -0.38
CA PHE A 108 -17.66 8.72 -1.78
C PHE A 108 -16.45 7.86 -2.13
N ALA A 109 -15.47 7.80 -1.25
CA ALA A 109 -14.25 7.01 -1.43
C ALA A 109 -13.80 6.39 -0.11
N MET A 110 -13.18 5.21 -0.19
CA MET A 110 -12.38 4.60 0.87
C MET A 110 -10.94 5.09 0.72
N VAL A 111 -10.42 5.82 1.72
CA VAL A 111 -9.08 6.41 1.67
C VAL A 111 -8.20 5.81 2.75
N GLY A 112 -7.02 5.33 2.37
CA GLY A 112 -6.01 4.80 3.29
C GLY A 112 -6.45 3.64 4.18
N PRO A 113 -7.28 2.69 3.73
CA PRO A 113 -7.65 1.54 4.56
C PRO A 113 -6.41 0.71 4.89
N LEU A 114 -6.31 0.23 6.13
CA LEU A 114 -5.10 -0.41 6.65
C LEU A 114 -5.15 -1.93 6.60
N GLY A 115 -4.05 -2.51 6.07
CA GLY A 115 -3.69 -3.91 6.22
C GLY A 115 -4.11 -4.81 5.06
N SER A 116 -3.19 -5.64 4.55
CA SER A 116 -3.43 -6.47 3.37
C SER A 116 -4.65 -7.40 3.51
N PRO A 117 -4.80 -8.20 4.58
CA PRO A 117 -5.94 -9.12 4.69
C PRO A 117 -7.28 -8.39 4.92
N THR A 118 -7.28 -7.24 5.57
CA THR A 118 -8.49 -6.44 5.82
C THR A 118 -8.93 -5.68 4.56
N VAL A 119 -7.98 -5.12 3.81
CA VAL A 119 -8.23 -4.44 2.54
C VAL A 119 -8.73 -5.42 1.48
N LEU A 120 -8.09 -6.59 1.35
CA LEU A 120 -8.51 -7.63 0.41
C LEU A 120 -9.94 -8.10 0.70
N ALA A 121 -10.26 -8.38 1.95
CA ALA A 121 -11.59 -8.86 2.35
C ALA A 121 -12.72 -7.86 2.05
N ALA A 122 -12.41 -6.56 2.04
CA ALA A 122 -13.39 -5.49 1.83
C ALA A 122 -13.45 -4.99 0.37
N GLN A 123 -12.46 -5.32 -0.46
CA GLN A 123 -12.29 -4.72 -1.78
C GLN A 123 -13.50 -4.88 -2.69
N ASP A 124 -14.05 -6.09 -2.83
CA ASP A 124 -15.17 -6.36 -3.74
C ASP A 124 -16.40 -5.53 -3.36
N ILE A 125 -16.68 -5.33 -2.07
CA ILE A 125 -17.79 -4.51 -1.58
C ILE A 125 -17.68 -3.06 -2.11
N LEU A 126 -16.48 -2.51 -2.09
CA LEU A 126 -16.21 -1.16 -2.58
C LEU A 126 -16.36 -1.08 -4.10
N LEU A 127 -15.71 -1.99 -4.82
CA LEU A 127 -15.67 -1.99 -6.28
C LEU A 127 -17.06 -2.20 -6.89
N GLU A 128 -17.85 -3.15 -6.37
CA GLU A 128 -19.23 -3.41 -6.81
C GLU A 128 -20.14 -2.20 -6.57
N ALA A 129 -19.95 -1.48 -5.47
CA ALA A 129 -20.68 -0.26 -5.15
C ALA A 129 -20.21 0.94 -6.01
N GLY A 130 -19.09 0.82 -6.73
CA GLY A 130 -18.49 1.92 -7.49
C GLY A 130 -17.74 2.93 -6.60
N VAL A 131 -17.34 2.52 -5.40
CA VAL A 131 -16.58 3.34 -4.44
C VAL A 131 -15.08 3.19 -4.70
N PRO A 132 -14.34 4.27 -5.03
CA PRO A 132 -12.91 4.20 -5.21
C PRO A 132 -12.17 3.75 -3.94
N GLN A 133 -11.23 2.81 -4.09
CA GLN A 133 -10.28 2.40 -3.06
C GLN A 133 -8.96 3.12 -3.29
N LEU A 134 -8.67 4.10 -2.46
CA LEU A 134 -7.56 5.04 -2.65
C LEU A 134 -6.49 4.84 -1.60
N PHE A 135 -5.25 4.68 -2.05
CA PHE A 135 -4.03 4.75 -1.24
C PHE A 135 -4.06 3.82 -0.01
N PRO A 136 -4.47 2.54 -0.16
CA PRO A 136 -4.52 1.65 0.99
C PRO A 136 -3.14 1.57 1.66
N VAL A 137 -3.13 1.56 2.99
CA VAL A 137 -1.93 1.39 3.81
C VAL A 137 -1.55 -0.09 3.82
N THR A 138 -1.23 -0.54 2.64
CA THR A 138 -0.68 -1.85 2.29
C THR A 138 -0.09 -1.79 0.88
N SER A 139 1.01 -2.48 0.71
CA SER A 139 1.77 -2.52 -0.55
C SER A 139 1.50 -3.79 -1.36
N ALA A 140 0.38 -4.49 -1.09
CA ALA A 140 0.04 -5.74 -1.75
C ALA A 140 -0.45 -5.52 -3.19
N GLU A 141 -0.06 -6.41 -4.09
CA GLU A 141 -0.29 -6.26 -5.54
C GLU A 141 -1.76 -6.12 -5.94
N PHE A 142 -2.68 -6.76 -5.24
CA PHE A 142 -4.11 -6.68 -5.53
C PHE A 142 -4.68 -5.25 -5.40
N THR A 143 -3.97 -4.33 -4.73
CA THR A 143 -4.42 -2.95 -4.52
C THR A 143 -4.21 -2.02 -5.72
N TYR A 144 -3.44 -2.44 -6.72
CA TYR A 144 -3.13 -1.63 -7.91
C TYR A 144 -3.08 -2.44 -9.23
N LYS A 145 -2.82 -3.76 -9.18
CA LYS A 145 -2.91 -4.60 -10.39
C LYS A 145 -4.36 -4.71 -10.82
N MET A 146 -4.63 -4.41 -12.08
CA MET A 146 -5.96 -4.42 -12.66
C MET A 146 -6.14 -5.65 -13.56
N ASP A 147 -7.28 -6.35 -13.40
CA ASP A 147 -7.75 -7.30 -14.42
C ASP A 147 -8.46 -6.52 -15.54
N PRO A 148 -7.94 -6.53 -16.78
CA PRO A 148 -8.55 -5.81 -17.89
C PRO A 148 -9.97 -6.31 -18.22
N LYS A 149 -10.38 -7.47 -17.71
CA LYS A 149 -11.72 -8.01 -17.87
C LYS A 149 -12.73 -7.46 -16.85
N ASN A 150 -12.24 -6.85 -15.75
CA ASN A 150 -13.08 -6.25 -14.73
C ASN A 150 -12.90 -4.73 -14.73
N PRO A 151 -13.78 -3.95 -15.37
CA PRO A 151 -13.65 -2.50 -15.45
C PRO A 151 -13.73 -1.79 -14.09
N GLN A 152 -14.30 -2.43 -13.05
CA GLN A 152 -14.38 -1.87 -11.71
C GLN A 152 -13.02 -1.81 -11.02
N GLU A 153 -12.05 -2.60 -11.45
CA GLU A 153 -10.70 -2.56 -10.91
C GLU A 153 -9.92 -1.26 -11.23
N ARG A 154 -10.42 -0.44 -12.15
CA ARG A 154 -9.96 0.94 -12.36
C ARG A 154 -10.21 1.86 -11.15
N LEU A 155 -10.96 1.41 -10.15
CA LEU A 155 -11.21 2.19 -8.93
C LEU A 155 -10.14 1.99 -7.85
N LYS A 156 -9.09 1.22 -8.13
CA LYS A 156 -7.97 0.95 -7.21
C LYS A 156 -6.77 1.84 -7.55
N PHE A 157 -6.27 2.60 -6.57
CA PHE A 157 -5.07 3.44 -6.72
C PHE A 157 -4.16 3.27 -5.51
N ASN A 158 -2.85 3.09 -5.73
CA ASN A 158 -1.87 2.92 -4.68
C ASN A 158 -0.64 3.83 -4.88
N ASN A 159 -0.16 4.44 -3.79
CA ASN A 159 0.95 5.39 -3.76
C ASN A 159 2.14 4.92 -2.90
N VAL A 160 2.09 3.69 -2.37
CA VAL A 160 3.18 3.13 -1.56
C VAL A 160 3.97 2.06 -2.33
N PRO A 161 5.27 1.86 -2.02
CA PRO A 161 6.11 0.87 -2.68
C PRO A 161 5.55 -0.56 -2.56
N PRO A 162 5.38 -1.30 -3.67
CA PRO A 162 4.93 -2.69 -3.63
C PRO A 162 5.84 -3.58 -2.78
N TYR A 163 5.25 -4.49 -2.00
CA TYR A 163 6.05 -5.44 -1.21
C TYR A 163 6.94 -6.30 -2.10
N THR A 164 6.37 -6.88 -3.14
CA THR A 164 7.10 -7.77 -4.05
C THR A 164 8.30 -7.06 -4.67
N ASP A 165 8.08 -5.89 -5.28
CA ASP A 165 9.13 -5.17 -6.00
C ASP A 165 10.20 -4.60 -5.06
N SER A 166 9.77 -3.99 -3.95
CA SER A 166 10.70 -3.36 -3.01
C SER A 166 11.54 -4.39 -2.25
N VAL A 167 10.93 -5.52 -1.85
CA VAL A 167 11.67 -6.63 -1.22
C VAL A 167 12.64 -7.27 -2.21
N ARG A 168 12.22 -7.51 -3.48
CA ARG A 168 13.10 -8.00 -4.54
C ARG A 168 14.31 -7.10 -4.70
N ALA A 169 14.09 -5.79 -4.89
CA ALA A 169 15.17 -4.83 -5.10
C ALA A 169 16.13 -4.77 -3.90
N GLY A 170 15.60 -4.64 -2.68
CA GLY A 170 16.41 -4.56 -1.46
C GLY A 170 17.17 -5.85 -1.14
N ALA A 171 16.51 -7.00 -1.22
CA ALA A 171 17.15 -8.29 -0.97
C ALA A 171 18.24 -8.60 -2.01
N ARG A 172 17.97 -8.39 -3.31
CA ARG A 172 18.96 -8.53 -4.37
C ARG A 172 20.18 -7.66 -4.11
N HIS A 173 19.97 -6.39 -3.79
CA HIS A 173 21.05 -5.45 -3.51
C HIS A 173 21.91 -5.92 -2.33
N LEU A 174 21.31 -6.27 -1.19
CA LEU A 174 22.05 -6.72 0.01
C LEU A 174 22.79 -8.04 -0.20
N ILE A 175 22.18 -8.99 -0.91
CA ILE A 175 22.83 -10.26 -1.27
C ILE A 175 24.10 -9.99 -2.09
N GLN A 176 24.03 -9.13 -3.09
CA GLN A 176 25.17 -8.81 -3.96
C GLN A 176 26.24 -8.00 -3.24
N GLU A 177 25.85 -6.93 -2.53
CA GLU A 177 26.75 -6.03 -1.82
C GLU A 177 27.56 -6.75 -0.73
N LYS A 178 26.89 -7.62 0.05
CA LYS A 178 27.49 -8.30 1.19
C LYS A 178 27.99 -9.70 0.88
N GLY A 179 27.76 -10.21 -0.32
CA GLY A 179 28.18 -11.54 -0.72
C GLY A 179 27.47 -12.67 0.06
N LEU A 180 26.22 -12.47 0.47
CA LEU A 180 25.42 -13.43 1.26
C LEU A 180 25.13 -14.70 0.44
N LYS A 181 25.14 -15.89 1.08
CA LYS A 181 25.08 -17.18 0.40
C LYS A 181 23.93 -18.09 0.83
N LYS A 182 23.40 -17.88 2.05
CA LYS A 182 22.34 -18.70 2.63
C LYS A 182 21.11 -17.83 3.01
N PRO A 183 20.43 -17.26 2.01
CA PRO A 183 19.26 -16.44 2.25
C PRO A 183 18.07 -17.29 2.73
N CYS A 184 17.32 -16.72 3.66
CA CYS A 184 16.15 -17.32 4.28
C CYS A 184 15.03 -16.29 4.39
N VAL A 185 13.81 -16.78 4.61
CA VAL A 185 12.64 -15.93 4.84
C VAL A 185 11.79 -16.45 5.99
N LEU A 186 11.28 -15.53 6.80
CA LEU A 186 10.22 -15.77 7.78
C LEU A 186 9.10 -14.77 7.51
N TYR A 187 7.88 -15.26 7.26
CA TYR A 187 6.78 -14.42 6.81
C TYR A 187 5.44 -14.73 7.49
N GLN A 188 4.56 -13.75 7.60
CA GLN A 188 3.18 -13.92 8.04
C GLN A 188 2.39 -14.72 7.01
N ASP A 189 1.70 -15.78 7.43
CA ASP A 189 0.95 -16.66 6.52
C ASP A 189 -0.41 -16.02 6.16
N ASP A 190 -0.35 -14.96 5.36
CA ASP A 190 -1.48 -14.27 4.73
C ASP A 190 -1.00 -13.48 3.50
N GLU A 191 -1.86 -12.64 2.93
CA GLU A 191 -1.61 -11.86 1.69
C GLU A 191 -0.40 -10.95 1.81
N PHE A 192 -0.17 -10.36 3.01
CA PHE A 192 1.01 -9.53 3.25
C PHE A 192 2.29 -10.35 3.12
N GLY A 193 2.39 -11.42 3.92
CA GLY A 193 3.61 -12.21 3.96
C GLY A 193 3.89 -12.96 2.65
N LYS A 194 2.85 -13.36 1.91
CA LYS A 194 3.00 -13.97 0.57
C LYS A 194 3.64 -13.01 -0.43
N ASN A 195 3.27 -11.73 -0.46
CA ASN A 195 3.91 -10.73 -1.32
C ASN A 195 5.39 -10.52 -0.94
N VAL A 196 5.74 -10.58 0.35
CA VAL A 196 7.15 -10.55 0.78
C VAL A 196 7.91 -11.80 0.32
N LEU A 197 7.30 -12.99 0.46
CA LEU A 197 7.86 -14.25 -0.03
C LEU A 197 8.09 -14.23 -1.55
N ASP A 198 7.15 -13.67 -2.31
CA ASP A 198 7.26 -13.54 -3.76
C ASP A 198 8.44 -12.62 -4.15
N GLY A 199 8.57 -11.47 -3.48
CA GLY A 199 9.72 -10.57 -3.68
C GLY A 199 11.05 -11.22 -3.34
N PHE A 200 11.11 -11.94 -2.23
CA PHE A 200 12.28 -12.73 -1.85
C PHE A 200 12.61 -13.80 -2.90
N THR A 201 11.63 -14.56 -3.36
CA THR A 201 11.81 -15.61 -4.38
C THR A 201 12.35 -15.04 -5.69
N GLN A 202 11.82 -13.87 -6.11
CA GLN A 202 12.32 -13.18 -7.31
C GLN A 202 13.76 -12.68 -7.12
N ALA A 203 14.12 -12.16 -5.93
CA ALA A 203 15.50 -11.75 -5.63
C ALA A 203 16.47 -12.94 -5.70
N LEU A 204 16.04 -14.14 -5.27
CA LEU A 204 16.84 -15.35 -5.39
C LEU A 204 17.04 -15.76 -6.84
N ALA A 205 16.02 -15.68 -7.68
CA ALA A 205 16.14 -15.94 -9.10
C ALA A 205 17.15 -14.97 -9.77
N ASP A 206 17.09 -13.67 -9.44
CA ASP A 206 18.02 -12.66 -9.94
C ASP A 206 19.48 -12.94 -9.53
N THR A 207 19.69 -13.46 -8.33
CA THR A 207 21.02 -13.74 -7.78
C THR A 207 21.51 -15.17 -8.00
N LYS A 208 20.67 -16.01 -8.64
CA LYS A 208 20.93 -17.45 -8.88
C LYS A 208 21.18 -18.23 -7.60
N LEU A 209 20.51 -17.83 -6.51
CA LEU A 209 20.53 -18.53 -5.22
C LEU A 209 19.23 -19.30 -5.00
N THR A 210 19.26 -20.20 -4.01
CA THR A 210 18.07 -20.89 -3.49
C THR A 210 17.90 -20.55 -2.02
N ALA A 211 16.66 -20.58 -1.53
CA ALA A 211 16.40 -20.38 -0.11
C ALA A 211 17.02 -21.52 0.71
N ALA A 212 17.83 -21.17 1.70
CA ALA A 212 18.32 -22.14 2.67
C ALA A 212 17.20 -22.59 3.63
N ALA A 213 16.31 -21.66 3.99
CA ALA A 213 15.09 -21.96 4.75
C ALA A 213 13.94 -21.03 4.39
N THR A 214 12.73 -21.58 4.41
CA THR A 214 11.47 -20.83 4.33
C THR A 214 10.61 -21.25 5.52
N THR A 215 10.12 -20.28 6.30
CA THR A 215 9.27 -20.54 7.45
C THR A 215 8.21 -19.43 7.58
N SER A 216 7.07 -19.76 8.20
CA SER A 216 5.96 -18.84 8.36
C SER A 216 5.44 -18.84 9.81
N TYR A 217 4.59 -17.84 10.10
CA TYR A 217 3.86 -17.74 11.35
C TYR A 217 2.43 -17.28 11.11
N LYS A 218 1.52 -17.59 12.02
CA LYS A 218 0.14 -17.13 11.98
C LYS A 218 0.04 -15.71 12.53
N ARG A 219 -0.78 -14.86 11.92
CA ARG A 219 -1.05 -13.50 12.40
C ARG A 219 -1.40 -13.49 13.89
N GLY A 220 -0.74 -12.59 14.64
CA GLY A 220 -0.89 -12.50 16.10
C GLY A 220 -0.06 -13.48 16.92
N ALA A 221 0.81 -14.29 16.29
CA ALA A 221 1.76 -15.13 17.01
C ALA A 221 2.68 -14.28 17.90
N SER A 222 3.10 -14.85 19.03
CA SER A 222 4.01 -14.22 20.00
C SER A 222 5.25 -15.07 20.32
N ASP A 223 5.28 -16.32 19.87
CA ASP A 223 6.41 -17.24 20.02
C ASP A 223 6.98 -17.57 18.62
N PHE A 224 8.28 -17.38 18.45
CA PHE A 224 9.03 -17.60 17.22
C PHE A 224 10.21 -18.56 17.42
N SER A 225 10.28 -19.23 18.56
CA SER A 225 11.41 -20.08 18.96
C SER A 225 11.70 -21.19 17.95
N SER A 226 10.65 -21.87 17.45
CA SER A 226 10.79 -22.95 16.46
C SER A 226 11.26 -22.44 15.10
N GLN A 227 10.73 -21.32 14.63
CA GLN A 227 11.14 -20.72 13.36
C GLN A 227 12.59 -20.25 13.42
N VAL A 228 12.97 -19.55 14.50
CA VAL A 228 14.34 -19.06 14.71
C VAL A 228 15.34 -20.19 14.85
N ALA A 229 14.99 -21.25 15.59
CA ALA A 229 15.84 -22.46 15.71
C ALA A 229 16.09 -23.11 14.35
N LYS A 230 15.03 -23.21 13.50
CA LYS A 230 15.15 -23.71 12.12
C LYS A 230 16.07 -22.83 11.28
N LEU A 231 15.89 -21.51 11.28
CA LEU A 231 16.75 -20.59 10.51
C LEU A 231 18.23 -20.73 10.91
N LYS A 232 18.51 -20.88 12.21
CA LYS A 232 19.87 -21.10 12.71
C LYS A 232 20.42 -22.44 12.27
N SER A 233 19.65 -23.54 12.40
CA SER A 233 20.10 -24.89 12.04
C SER A 233 20.42 -25.05 10.57
N ASP A 234 19.68 -24.34 9.70
CA ASP A 234 19.89 -24.31 8.25
C ASP A 234 21.04 -23.37 7.83
N GLY A 235 21.62 -22.67 8.82
CA GLY A 235 22.80 -21.82 8.67
C GLY A 235 22.54 -20.53 7.89
N CYS A 236 21.36 -19.94 8.04
CA CYS A 236 21.00 -18.70 7.38
C CYS A 236 21.98 -17.57 7.72
N ASP A 237 22.53 -16.89 6.70
CA ASP A 237 23.37 -15.69 6.84
C ASP A 237 22.58 -14.40 6.55
N PHE A 238 21.44 -14.53 5.89
CA PHE A 238 20.52 -13.47 5.56
C PHE A 238 19.07 -13.90 5.80
N VAL A 239 18.31 -13.11 6.54
CA VAL A 239 16.90 -13.41 6.85
C VAL A 239 16.01 -12.23 6.42
N VAL A 240 15.16 -12.49 5.45
CA VAL A 240 14.09 -11.57 5.08
C VAL A 240 12.91 -11.75 6.02
N LEU A 241 12.46 -10.66 6.63
CA LEU A 241 11.36 -10.62 7.57
C LEU A 241 10.09 -10.04 6.93
N GLY A 242 9.16 -10.92 6.58
CA GLY A 242 7.77 -10.58 6.23
C GLY A 242 6.92 -10.47 7.50
N THR A 243 7.33 -9.60 8.42
CA THR A 243 6.77 -9.42 9.76
C THR A 243 6.29 -7.98 9.95
N VAL A 244 5.43 -7.76 10.95
CA VAL A 244 5.08 -6.43 11.45
C VAL A 244 5.89 -6.11 12.71
N VAL A 245 5.68 -4.95 13.33
CA VAL A 245 6.58 -4.38 14.35
C VAL A 245 6.91 -5.32 15.50
N ARG A 246 5.88 -5.87 16.19
CA ARG A 246 6.10 -6.73 17.37
C ARG A 246 6.79 -8.05 17.02
N GLU A 247 6.39 -8.64 15.92
CA GLU A 247 6.91 -9.90 15.42
C GLU A 247 8.37 -9.75 14.99
N THR A 248 8.74 -8.63 14.36
CA THR A 248 10.13 -8.30 14.01
C THR A 248 11.02 -8.30 15.25
N VAL A 249 10.63 -7.54 16.27
CA VAL A 249 11.39 -7.46 17.53
C VAL A 249 11.40 -8.80 18.24
N GLY A 250 10.28 -9.54 18.25
CA GLY A 250 10.17 -10.88 18.83
C GLY A 250 11.12 -11.90 18.20
N VAL A 251 11.17 -11.95 16.86
CA VAL A 251 12.10 -12.83 16.11
C VAL A 251 13.56 -12.49 16.45
N MET A 252 13.92 -11.21 16.44
CA MET A 252 15.30 -10.81 16.75
C MET A 252 15.67 -11.07 18.21
N ALA A 253 14.71 -10.94 19.14
CA ALA A 253 14.91 -11.28 20.55
C ALA A 253 15.15 -12.79 20.74
N GLU A 254 14.36 -13.66 20.09
CA GLU A 254 14.57 -15.10 20.12
C GLU A 254 15.92 -15.49 19.51
N ALA A 255 16.30 -14.87 18.39
CA ALA A 255 17.59 -15.10 17.74
C ALA A 255 18.78 -14.77 18.68
N LYS A 256 18.70 -13.64 19.38
CA LYS A 256 19.74 -13.25 20.36
C LYS A 256 19.91 -14.27 21.50
N LYS A 257 18.79 -14.82 22.04
CA LYS A 257 18.82 -15.84 23.09
C LYS A 257 19.65 -17.07 22.73
N ILE A 258 19.61 -17.45 21.44
CA ILE A 258 20.34 -18.65 20.98
C ILE A 258 21.64 -18.30 20.25
N GLY A 259 22.10 -17.05 20.29
CA GLY A 259 23.31 -16.59 19.60
C GLY A 259 23.27 -16.72 18.09
N PHE A 260 22.14 -16.41 17.48
CA PHE A 260 21.94 -16.37 16.03
C PHE A 260 21.89 -14.91 15.54
N ASN A 261 22.83 -14.51 14.68
CA ASN A 261 23.00 -13.11 14.27
C ASN A 261 23.24 -12.96 12.76
N PRO A 262 22.25 -13.29 11.91
CA PRO A 262 22.31 -13.07 10.46
C PRO A 262 22.12 -11.58 10.12
N VAL A 263 22.33 -11.23 8.85
CA VAL A 263 21.85 -9.96 8.33
C VAL A 263 20.32 -10.01 8.21
N TYR A 264 19.63 -9.10 8.88
CA TYR A 264 18.17 -8.98 8.81
C TYR A 264 17.73 -7.89 7.84
N PHE A 265 16.67 -8.19 7.08
CA PHE A 265 16.07 -7.25 6.13
C PHE A 265 14.55 -7.36 6.16
N GLY A 266 13.86 -6.23 6.24
CA GLY A 266 12.40 -6.15 6.30
C GLY A 266 11.78 -5.37 5.15
N SER A 267 10.47 -5.55 4.99
CA SER A 267 9.64 -4.81 4.04
C SER A 267 9.32 -3.40 4.56
N THR A 268 8.54 -2.63 3.77
CA THR A 268 8.03 -1.32 4.18
C THR A 268 7.22 -1.37 5.49
N ALA A 269 6.62 -2.52 5.83
CA ALA A 269 5.87 -2.71 7.08
C ALA A 269 6.73 -2.62 8.35
N THR A 270 8.05 -2.76 8.23
CA THR A 270 9.00 -2.65 9.33
C THR A 270 9.79 -1.35 9.35
N ASN A 271 9.68 -0.55 8.28
CA ASN A 271 10.39 0.74 8.18
C ASN A 271 9.66 1.85 8.94
N VAL A 272 9.57 1.69 10.24
CA VAL A 272 8.82 2.56 11.16
C VAL A 272 9.60 2.79 12.45
N VAL A 273 9.37 3.94 13.10
CA VAL A 273 10.10 4.35 14.32
C VAL A 273 9.88 3.40 15.51
N GLU A 274 8.78 2.67 15.51
CA GLU A 274 8.44 1.73 16.58
C GLU A 274 9.38 0.51 16.61
N VAL A 275 9.99 0.12 15.49
CA VAL A 275 10.94 -1.00 15.46
C VAL A 275 12.18 -0.69 16.29
N PRO A 276 12.95 0.40 16.04
CA PRO A 276 14.07 0.74 16.92
C PRO A 276 13.62 1.16 18.32
N ALA A 277 12.47 1.80 18.50
CA ALA A 277 12.00 2.20 19.82
C ALA A 277 11.71 1.02 20.75
N LEU A 278 11.12 -0.06 20.23
CA LEU A 278 10.83 -1.30 20.98
C LEU A 278 12.04 -2.22 21.07
N GLY A 279 12.77 -2.36 19.96
CA GLY A 279 13.88 -3.32 19.86
C GLY A 279 15.19 -2.79 20.41
N LYS A 280 15.37 -1.47 20.49
CA LYS A 280 16.60 -0.82 20.96
C LYS A 280 17.84 -1.43 20.26
N GLU A 281 18.84 -1.83 21.04
CA GLU A 281 20.09 -2.45 20.55
C GLU A 281 19.85 -3.77 19.78
N LEU A 282 18.71 -4.45 19.99
CA LEU A 282 18.38 -5.68 19.23
C LEU A 282 18.21 -5.42 17.74
N THR A 283 17.72 -4.22 17.39
CA THR A 283 17.42 -3.86 16.01
C THR A 283 18.52 -3.02 15.36
N GLU A 284 19.61 -2.75 16.07
CA GLU A 284 20.75 -2.05 15.49
C GLU A 284 21.30 -2.81 14.29
N GLY A 285 21.52 -2.13 13.18
CA GLY A 285 21.97 -2.73 11.92
C GLY A 285 20.85 -3.37 11.07
N PHE A 286 19.60 -3.41 11.53
CA PHE A 286 18.45 -3.93 10.75
C PHE A 286 18.22 -3.09 9.50
N TYR A 287 18.06 -3.75 8.35
CA TYR A 287 17.77 -3.11 7.07
C TYR A 287 16.29 -3.19 6.74
N ALA A 288 15.75 -2.18 6.07
CA ALA A 288 14.42 -2.24 5.48
C ALA A 288 14.33 -1.38 4.21
N VAL A 289 13.35 -1.68 3.39
CA VAL A 289 12.94 -0.79 2.30
C VAL A 289 11.86 0.18 2.78
N GLY A 290 11.85 1.39 2.23
CA GLY A 290 10.85 2.41 2.52
C GLY A 290 10.48 3.22 1.28
N GLY A 291 9.36 3.96 1.37
CA GLY A 291 8.88 4.87 0.30
C GLY A 291 9.23 6.34 0.57
N MET A 292 9.56 6.69 1.80
CA MET A 292 9.92 8.05 2.21
C MET A 292 10.94 8.01 3.34
N GLU A 293 11.57 9.13 3.60
CA GLU A 293 12.37 9.32 4.82
C GLU A 293 11.44 9.49 6.02
N ILE A 294 11.92 9.05 7.19
CA ILE A 294 11.18 9.29 8.43
C ILE A 294 11.22 10.77 8.77
N PRO A 295 10.08 11.43 8.94
CA PRO A 295 10.03 12.86 9.24
C PRO A 295 10.32 13.15 10.71
N TYR A 296 11.53 12.85 11.18
CA TYR A 296 11.93 13.16 12.55
C TYR A 296 11.83 14.66 12.81
N ARG A 297 11.17 15.06 13.90
CA ARG A 297 10.86 16.45 14.24
C ARG A 297 12.12 17.33 14.39
N ASP A 298 13.20 16.77 14.93
CA ASP A 298 14.49 17.46 15.13
C ASP A 298 15.29 17.69 13.84
N THR A 299 15.00 16.90 12.78
CA THR A 299 15.71 17.01 11.49
C THR A 299 14.83 17.54 10.36
N ALA A 300 13.53 17.57 10.52
CA ALA A 300 12.59 18.08 9.53
C ALA A 300 12.84 19.58 9.23
N LYS A 301 12.57 20.01 8.00
CA LYS A 301 12.79 21.38 7.51
C LYS A 301 11.54 21.93 6.83
N GLY A 302 11.43 23.27 6.74
CA GLY A 302 10.36 23.97 6.03
C GLY A 302 8.96 23.54 6.51
N LYS A 303 8.04 23.33 5.59
CA LYS A 303 6.66 22.94 5.87
C LYS A 303 6.54 21.60 6.60
N ALA A 304 7.44 20.67 6.33
CA ALA A 304 7.45 19.38 7.03
C ALA A 304 7.78 19.56 8.52
N LYS A 305 8.61 20.53 8.90
CA LYS A 305 8.87 20.89 10.31
C LYS A 305 7.63 21.50 10.97
N GLU A 306 7.00 22.47 10.32
CA GLU A 306 5.77 23.09 10.82
C GLU A 306 4.67 22.07 11.07
N TRP A 307 4.48 21.15 10.12
CA TRP A 307 3.56 20.04 10.24
C TRP A 307 3.94 19.11 11.41
N ALA A 308 5.21 18.76 11.54
CA ALA A 308 5.70 17.87 12.59
C ALA A 308 5.45 18.45 14.00
N GLU A 309 5.71 19.76 14.18
CA GLU A 309 5.42 20.47 15.43
C GLU A 309 3.90 20.53 15.71
N THR A 310 3.09 20.78 14.67
CA THR A 310 1.62 20.80 14.79
C THR A 310 1.09 19.42 15.17
N TYR A 311 1.58 18.36 14.51
CA TYR A 311 1.20 16.99 14.82
C TYR A 311 1.53 16.62 16.27
N PHE A 312 2.76 16.92 16.72
CA PHE A 312 3.19 16.67 18.10
C PHE A 312 2.34 17.43 19.11
N LYS A 313 2.09 18.72 18.86
CA LYS A 313 1.25 19.56 19.73
C LYS A 313 -0.18 19.03 19.84
N THR A 314 -0.74 18.52 18.74
CA THR A 314 -2.14 18.07 18.68
C THR A 314 -2.33 16.71 19.35
N TYR A 315 -1.41 15.77 19.11
CA TYR A 315 -1.58 14.37 19.51
C TYR A 315 -0.64 13.91 20.62
N ASN A 316 0.32 14.74 21.05
CA ASN A 316 1.40 14.38 21.98
C ASN A 316 2.12 13.08 21.59
N MET A 317 2.33 12.92 20.26
CA MET A 317 3.01 11.78 19.65
C MET A 317 4.08 12.30 18.68
N GLU A 318 5.25 11.67 18.67
CA GLU A 318 6.25 12.01 17.65
C GLU A 318 5.73 11.66 16.25
N PRO A 319 5.91 12.57 15.27
CA PRO A 319 5.55 12.29 13.89
C PRO A 319 6.41 11.15 13.35
N ASN A 320 5.81 10.34 12.50
CA ASN A 320 6.44 9.17 11.89
C ASN A 320 5.95 8.97 10.46
N THR A 321 6.49 7.95 9.78
CA THR A 321 6.10 7.64 8.40
C THR A 321 4.60 7.41 8.27
N GLN A 322 3.99 6.74 9.25
CA GLN A 322 2.57 6.39 9.22
C GLN A 322 1.69 7.64 9.27
N SER A 323 2.02 8.59 10.16
CA SER A 323 1.28 9.86 10.27
C SER A 323 1.45 10.74 9.03
N ALA A 324 2.65 10.77 8.44
CA ALA A 324 2.88 11.46 7.18
C ALA A 324 2.12 10.81 6.02
N LEU A 325 2.06 9.47 5.98
CA LEU A 325 1.31 8.73 4.97
C LEU A 325 -0.19 9.05 5.06
N GLY A 326 -0.80 8.93 6.24
CA GLY A 326 -2.21 9.27 6.41
C GLY A 326 -2.55 10.72 6.05
N TYR A 327 -1.66 11.66 6.38
CA TYR A 327 -1.79 13.06 5.97
C TYR A 327 -1.73 13.18 4.43
N ASN A 328 -0.75 12.56 3.79
CA ASN A 328 -0.57 12.59 2.34
C ASN A 328 -1.73 11.93 1.59
N ASP A 329 -2.33 10.89 2.10
CA ASP A 329 -3.47 10.22 1.46
C ASP A 329 -4.66 11.18 1.32
N ILE A 330 -4.95 11.95 2.36
CA ILE A 330 -6.02 12.97 2.33
C ILE A 330 -5.63 14.16 1.44
N MET A 331 -4.37 14.60 1.47
CA MET A 331 -3.88 15.70 0.62
C MET A 331 -3.88 15.32 -0.86
N THR A 332 -3.51 14.07 -1.18
CA THR A 332 -3.55 13.52 -2.53
C THR A 332 -5.01 13.45 -3.03
N PHE A 333 -5.92 12.93 -2.20
CA PHE A 333 -7.35 12.96 -2.51
C PHE A 333 -7.83 14.39 -2.80
N ALA A 334 -7.48 15.34 -1.94
CA ALA A 334 -7.89 16.74 -2.08
C ALA A 334 -7.35 17.39 -3.36
N HIS A 335 -6.12 17.07 -3.75
CA HIS A 335 -5.52 17.53 -5.00
C HIS A 335 -6.35 17.10 -6.21
N TYR A 336 -6.62 15.80 -6.36
CA TYR A 336 -7.39 15.30 -7.50
C TYR A 336 -8.88 15.69 -7.45
N ALA A 337 -9.48 15.82 -6.28
CA ALA A 337 -10.84 16.31 -6.13
C ALA A 337 -10.97 17.81 -6.50
N LYS A 338 -9.94 18.63 -6.23
CA LYS A 338 -9.86 20.02 -6.72
C LYS A 338 -9.72 20.06 -8.24
N LEU A 339 -8.86 19.21 -8.81
CA LEU A 339 -8.64 19.10 -10.26
C LEU A 339 -9.92 18.68 -11.01
N ALA A 340 -10.74 17.81 -10.41
CA ALA A 340 -12.04 17.40 -10.96
C ALA A 340 -13.07 18.56 -11.06
N GLY A 341 -12.81 19.69 -10.40
CA GLY A 341 -13.57 20.94 -10.52
C GLY A 341 -14.76 21.07 -9.57
N LYS A 342 -15.47 22.21 -9.70
CA LYS A 342 -16.63 22.53 -8.85
C LYS A 342 -17.81 21.56 -9.04
N ASP A 343 -18.01 21.06 -10.26
CA ASP A 343 -19.05 20.08 -10.56
C ASP A 343 -18.56 18.66 -10.38
N LEU A 344 -17.97 18.39 -9.21
CA LEU A 344 -17.40 17.09 -8.86
C LEU A 344 -18.43 15.96 -9.00
N THR A 345 -18.07 14.94 -9.77
CA THR A 345 -18.77 13.66 -9.87
C THR A 345 -17.75 12.54 -9.80
N GLY A 346 -18.19 11.31 -9.53
CA GLY A 346 -17.30 10.16 -9.50
C GLY A 346 -16.52 9.97 -10.81
N GLN A 347 -17.17 10.15 -11.97
CA GLN A 347 -16.51 10.05 -13.27
C GLN A 347 -15.47 11.14 -13.48
N LYS A 348 -15.76 12.39 -13.08
CA LYS A 348 -14.79 13.49 -13.17
C LYS A 348 -13.62 13.28 -12.23
N PHE A 349 -13.87 12.72 -11.04
CA PHE A 349 -12.82 12.36 -10.10
C PHE A 349 -11.91 11.25 -10.67
N LEU A 350 -12.47 10.18 -11.22
CA LEU A 350 -11.70 9.12 -11.87
C LEU A 350 -10.85 9.68 -13.03
N ALA A 351 -11.44 10.52 -13.88
CA ALA A 351 -10.71 11.17 -14.97
C ALA A 351 -9.56 12.07 -14.46
N ALA A 352 -9.78 12.78 -13.35
CA ALA A 352 -8.72 13.58 -12.72
C ALA A 352 -7.59 12.70 -12.17
N MET A 353 -7.93 11.60 -11.49
CA MET A 353 -6.94 10.62 -11.01
C MET A 353 -6.07 10.07 -12.14
N GLU A 354 -6.66 9.78 -13.29
CA GLU A 354 -5.97 9.18 -14.44
C GLU A 354 -5.36 10.22 -15.41
N SER A 355 -5.45 11.52 -15.10
CA SER A 355 -5.02 12.61 -16.01
C SER A 355 -3.51 12.69 -16.23
N GLY A 356 -2.72 12.03 -15.39
CA GLY A 356 -1.27 12.19 -15.36
C GLY A 356 -0.79 13.44 -14.64
N ASP A 357 -1.70 14.19 -14.01
CA ASP A 357 -1.34 15.30 -13.14
C ASP A 357 -0.52 14.82 -11.92
N VAL A 358 0.34 15.68 -11.41
CA VAL A 358 1.35 15.31 -10.41
C VAL A 358 1.06 15.97 -9.08
N PHE A 359 0.89 15.16 -8.04
CA PHE A 359 0.90 15.63 -6.66
C PHE A 359 2.29 15.46 -6.05
N GLN A 360 2.84 16.53 -5.47
CA GLN A 360 4.09 16.51 -4.71
C GLN A 360 3.81 16.88 -3.26
N ASP A 361 4.24 16.01 -2.36
CA ASP A 361 4.12 16.25 -0.92
C ASP A 361 5.23 17.18 -0.36
N MET A 362 5.15 17.47 0.93
CA MET A 362 6.15 18.26 1.63
C MET A 362 7.23 17.42 2.33
N PHE A 363 7.12 16.08 2.32
CA PHE A 363 8.04 15.17 3.00
C PHE A 363 9.15 14.66 2.09
N GLY A 364 9.16 15.08 0.82
CA GLY A 364 10.17 14.66 -0.16
C GLY A 364 9.97 13.23 -0.68
N SER A 365 8.74 12.70 -0.60
CA SER A 365 8.40 11.44 -1.24
C SER A 365 8.46 11.57 -2.77
N PRO A 366 8.62 10.46 -3.51
CA PRO A 366 8.47 10.49 -4.95
C PRO A 366 7.11 11.08 -5.36
N PRO A 367 7.04 11.85 -6.47
CA PRO A 367 5.79 12.44 -6.93
C PRO A 367 4.71 11.40 -7.18
N VAL A 368 3.49 11.67 -6.75
CA VAL A 368 2.32 10.82 -7.02
C VAL A 368 1.71 11.17 -8.37
N LYS A 369 1.61 10.17 -9.25
CA LYS A 369 1.07 10.30 -10.59
C LYS A 369 0.41 9.00 -11.03
N PHE A 370 -0.76 9.10 -11.66
CA PHE A 370 -1.51 7.97 -12.20
C PHE A 370 -1.90 8.19 -13.66
N SER A 371 -2.22 7.10 -14.36
CA SER A 371 -2.72 7.12 -15.73
C SER A 371 -3.76 6.00 -15.92
N PRO A 372 -4.53 5.95 -17.01
CA PRO A 372 -5.53 4.91 -17.24
C PRO A 372 -4.97 3.47 -17.22
N THR A 373 -3.66 3.30 -17.38
CA THR A 373 -2.99 1.99 -17.41
C THR A 373 -2.04 1.77 -16.24
N GLN A 374 -1.84 2.79 -15.38
CA GLN A 374 -0.91 2.69 -14.25
C GLN A 374 -1.52 3.34 -13.01
N HIS A 375 -1.98 2.51 -12.09
CA HIS A 375 -2.60 2.92 -10.83
C HIS A 375 -1.67 2.72 -9.62
N LEU A 376 -0.40 2.50 -9.86
CA LEU A 376 0.68 2.52 -8.88
C LEU A 376 1.62 3.69 -9.19
N SER A 377 1.87 4.58 -8.22
CA SER A 377 2.79 5.71 -8.39
C SER A 377 4.20 5.44 -7.87
N ALA A 378 4.38 4.57 -6.88
CA ALA A 378 5.66 4.33 -6.22
C ALA A 378 6.46 3.21 -6.93
N THR A 379 7.48 3.59 -7.69
CA THR A 379 8.35 2.67 -8.45
C THR A 379 9.82 2.77 -8.06
N VAL A 380 10.18 3.68 -7.15
CA VAL A 380 11.53 3.88 -6.62
C VAL A 380 11.48 3.73 -5.10
N PHE A 381 12.47 3.04 -4.53
CA PHE A 381 12.49 2.69 -3.13
C PHE A 381 13.74 3.21 -2.43
N LEU A 382 13.64 3.41 -1.13
CA LEU A 382 14.77 3.74 -0.27
C LEU A 382 15.26 2.46 0.43
N LEU A 383 16.58 2.21 0.43
CA LEU A 383 17.18 1.27 1.39
C LEU A 383 17.57 2.05 2.63
N GLN A 384 17.10 1.60 3.76
CA GLN A 384 17.36 2.22 5.05
C GLN A 384 17.93 1.20 6.04
N GLN A 385 18.67 1.69 7.03
CA GLN A 385 19.24 0.89 8.11
C GLN A 385 19.05 1.60 9.44
N ILE A 386 18.81 0.84 10.50
CA ILE A 386 18.83 1.37 11.85
C ILE A 386 20.30 1.60 12.27
N LYS A 387 20.62 2.85 12.62
CA LYS A 387 21.90 3.29 13.17
C LYS A 387 21.67 4.24 14.34
N ASP A 388 22.28 3.95 15.45
CA ASP A 388 22.10 4.72 16.68
C ASP A 388 20.62 4.87 17.07
N GLY A 389 19.85 3.78 16.91
CA GLY A 389 18.43 3.72 17.22
C GLY A 389 17.50 4.50 16.25
N ARG A 390 17.99 4.93 15.09
CA ARG A 390 17.25 5.67 14.07
C ARG A 390 17.39 5.07 12.69
N TRP A 391 16.34 5.18 11.88
CA TRP A 391 16.42 4.87 10.45
C TRP A 391 17.24 5.91 9.71
N VAL A 392 18.24 5.44 8.97
CA VAL A 392 19.12 6.25 8.11
C VAL A 392 19.03 5.74 6.69
N VAL A 393 18.84 6.64 5.72
CA VAL A 393 18.80 6.30 4.30
C VAL A 393 20.21 5.98 3.82
N LEU A 394 20.40 4.78 3.28
CA LEU A 394 21.66 4.34 2.67
C LEU A 394 21.66 4.51 1.15
N LYS A 395 20.51 4.28 0.51
CA LYS A 395 20.35 4.37 -0.96
C LYS A 395 18.95 4.87 -1.31
N ARG A 396 18.86 5.82 -2.27
CA ARG A 396 17.63 6.52 -2.62
C ARG A 396 16.94 6.06 -3.90
N ASP A 397 17.59 5.22 -4.67
CA ASP A 397 17.24 4.91 -6.05
C ASP A 397 17.20 3.39 -6.30
N LEU A 398 16.72 2.62 -5.32
CA LEU A 398 16.45 1.21 -5.57
C LEU A 398 15.28 1.07 -6.55
N THR A 399 15.50 0.28 -7.59
CA THR A 399 14.49 -0.09 -8.59
C THR A 399 14.52 -1.60 -8.80
N ASN A 400 13.46 -2.12 -9.35
CA ASN A 400 13.38 -3.51 -9.79
C ASN A 400 14.34 -3.83 -10.92
#